data_e3ca7f7714aeadca6c64a20ae187a247
#
_entry.id   e3ca7f7714aeadca6c64a20ae187a247
#
_cell.length_a   1.000
_cell.length_b   1.000
_cell.length_c   1.000
_cell.angle_alpha   90.00
_cell.angle_beta   90.00
_cell.angle_gamma   90.00
#
_symmetry.space_group_name_H-M   'P 1'
#
loop_
_entity.id
_entity.type
_entity.pdbx_description
1 polymer ?
#
loop_
_entity_poly.entity_id
_entity_poly.type
_entity_poly.pdbx_seq_one_letter_code
_entity_poly.pdbx_strand_id
1 'polypeptide(L)'
;MAMGGTGVALSGSHNAALFNPALNVMPDTGEKGTQIKPFLGVRVIDRSNFLGGLYHYQDNNAGARFDRSWLQMERRYSTNRLESGDIRQVTKTAREWRNDLNGLSDRPLHISGSYGLTLSQSDGFTGSGIYIRQYTIGGGTISLSEQNRQRIDQGIKVLNLLAAILDGAKEVDELREIIGFEQLETLIDDAAVTGVASPELQSYYDYPKVEPLVEASIELGRLAVELDEYFELDRLRAALMNGGNQEDFPDLQQYLRYQTDEELDATIYLKGVDITELGMSFASRIEQIEGLTLGTTIKYIELDTIDFSYGASKFSLSQLTDKQFQKTHNMLNADLGISYSLNSNYSLGLVVKNIISREFETILGKTIRFDPIARLGIAHTRDDLTLAAELDLTTNDAKGFDPDKRFLSLGAEYSGWNSAKFRAGIRIDTQNGTYTPSMGIGFGDKSSYLDLGLTIAPKYDEVGGSIQAVWSF
;
A
#
# COMPACT_ATOMS: atom_id res chain seq x y z
N MET A 1 1.05 -5.24 -21.88
CA MET A 1 2.14 -4.90 -20.94
C MET A 1 3.50 -4.82 -21.65
N ALA A 2 3.88 -5.79 -22.46
CA ALA A 2 5.24 -5.99 -22.98
C ALA A 2 5.85 -4.83 -23.80
N MET A 3 5.05 -3.95 -24.36
CA MET A 3 5.49 -2.76 -25.12
C MET A 3 5.25 -1.44 -24.35
N GLY A 4 5.46 -1.39 -23.06
CA GLY A 4 5.23 -0.18 -22.25
C GLY A 4 3.76 0.25 -22.14
N GLY A 5 2.82 -0.56 -22.64
CA GLY A 5 1.38 -0.22 -22.69
C GLY A 5 0.96 0.50 -23.96
N THR A 6 1.80 0.56 -24.99
CA THR A 6 1.44 1.08 -26.32
C THR A 6 0.41 0.18 -27.03
N GLY A 7 -0.47 0.75 -27.82
CA GLY A 7 -1.54 0.02 -28.53
C GLY A 7 -2.53 0.92 -29.29
N VAL A 8 -2.44 2.24 -29.13
CA VAL A 8 -3.41 3.21 -29.70
C VAL A 8 -3.21 3.43 -31.19
N ALA A 9 -1.95 3.34 -31.68
CA ALA A 9 -1.59 3.52 -33.07
C ALA A 9 -1.12 2.22 -33.78
N LEU A 10 -1.05 1.10 -33.06
CA LEU A 10 -0.54 -0.17 -33.59
C LEU A 10 -1.59 -0.85 -34.46
N SER A 11 -1.45 -0.75 -35.79
CA SER A 11 -2.26 -1.49 -36.77
C SER A 11 -2.10 -2.99 -36.56
N GLY A 12 -3.19 -3.75 -36.62
CA GLY A 12 -3.17 -5.19 -36.37
C GLY A 12 -3.00 -5.60 -34.91
N SER A 13 -3.17 -4.65 -33.98
CA SER A 13 -3.17 -4.96 -32.54
C SER A 13 -4.26 -5.96 -32.20
N HIS A 14 -3.87 -7.07 -31.60
CA HIS A 14 -4.81 -8.10 -31.15
C HIS A 14 -5.79 -7.60 -30.08
N ASN A 15 -5.55 -6.43 -29.49
CA ASN A 15 -6.37 -5.79 -28.46
C ASN A 15 -7.01 -4.48 -28.91
N ALA A 16 -7.25 -4.32 -30.22
CA ALA A 16 -7.83 -3.11 -30.79
C ALA A 16 -9.05 -2.59 -30.03
N ALA A 17 -10.04 -3.44 -29.77
CA ALA A 17 -11.25 -3.07 -29.05
C ALA A 17 -10.98 -2.50 -27.64
N LEU A 18 -9.89 -2.89 -26.99
CA LEU A 18 -9.52 -2.41 -25.66
C LEU A 18 -8.63 -1.16 -25.68
N PHE A 19 -7.88 -0.92 -26.77
CA PHE A 19 -6.96 0.22 -26.88
C PHE A 19 -7.56 1.38 -27.66
N ASN A 20 -7.95 1.12 -28.91
CA ASN A 20 -8.53 2.11 -29.82
C ASN A 20 -9.52 1.41 -30.74
N PRO A 21 -10.83 1.68 -30.67
CA PRO A 21 -11.83 0.99 -31.48
C PRO A 21 -11.60 1.14 -32.98
N ALA A 22 -10.98 2.20 -33.46
CA ALA A 22 -10.66 2.38 -34.90
C ALA A 22 -9.73 1.28 -35.44
N LEU A 23 -8.96 0.62 -34.60
CA LEU A 23 -8.06 -0.46 -35.00
C LEU A 23 -8.75 -1.82 -35.16
N ASN A 24 -10.07 -1.92 -34.94
CA ASN A 24 -10.82 -3.15 -35.27
C ASN A 24 -10.89 -3.45 -36.75
N VAL A 25 -10.68 -2.46 -37.61
CA VAL A 25 -10.46 -2.70 -39.04
C VAL A 25 -9.05 -3.24 -39.24
N MET A 26 -8.92 -4.50 -39.61
CA MET A 26 -7.60 -5.09 -39.90
C MET A 26 -6.99 -4.42 -41.12
N PRO A 27 -5.64 -4.27 -41.20
CA PRO A 27 -4.97 -3.77 -42.40
C PRO A 27 -5.22 -4.70 -43.60
N ASP A 28 -5.04 -4.17 -44.80
CA ASP A 28 -5.29 -4.85 -46.09
C ASP A 28 -4.42 -6.10 -46.36
N THR A 29 -4.16 -6.93 -45.40
CA THR A 29 -3.49 -8.22 -45.55
C THR A 29 -4.38 -9.27 -46.20
N GLY A 30 -5.62 -8.91 -46.56
CA GLY A 30 -6.61 -9.84 -47.15
C GLY A 30 -7.17 -10.87 -46.19
N GLU A 31 -6.77 -10.81 -44.94
CA GLU A 31 -7.23 -11.73 -43.90
C GLU A 31 -8.58 -11.24 -43.33
N LYS A 32 -9.66 -11.78 -43.92
CA LYS A 32 -10.99 -11.74 -43.31
C LYS A 32 -11.01 -12.80 -42.23
N GLY A 33 -11.46 -12.45 -40.99
CA GLY A 33 -11.52 -13.49 -39.99
C GLY A 33 -12.08 -13.01 -38.67
N THR A 34 -12.44 -14.00 -37.90
CA THR A 34 -12.86 -13.84 -36.49
C THR A 34 -11.68 -14.19 -35.59
N GLN A 35 -11.47 -13.40 -34.52
CA GLN A 35 -10.43 -13.65 -33.53
C GLN A 35 -11.04 -13.76 -32.15
N ILE A 36 -10.54 -14.72 -31.37
CA ILE A 36 -10.89 -14.94 -29.95
C ILE A 36 -9.61 -14.71 -29.14
N LYS A 37 -9.68 -13.88 -28.08
CA LYS A 37 -8.50 -13.44 -27.35
C LYS A 37 -8.78 -13.35 -25.86
N PRO A 38 -8.59 -14.42 -25.08
CA PRO A 38 -8.53 -14.34 -23.63
C PRO A 38 -7.20 -13.70 -23.19
N PHE A 39 -7.26 -12.97 -22.09
CA PHE A 39 -6.09 -12.34 -21.49
C PHE A 39 -6.20 -12.30 -19.96
N LEU A 40 -5.05 -12.28 -19.30
CA LEU A 40 -4.87 -12.11 -17.86
C LEU A 40 -3.64 -11.26 -17.62
N GLY A 41 -3.73 -10.33 -16.68
CA GLY A 41 -2.59 -9.54 -16.21
C GLY A 41 -2.71 -9.23 -14.72
N VAL A 42 -1.58 -9.26 -14.04
CA VAL A 42 -1.48 -8.90 -12.62
C VAL A 42 -0.28 -7.99 -12.43
N ARG A 43 -0.40 -7.02 -11.53
CA ARG A 43 0.66 -6.09 -11.17
C ARG A 43 0.58 -5.74 -9.71
N VAL A 44 1.75 -5.73 -9.05
CA VAL A 44 1.95 -5.31 -7.67
C VAL A 44 2.88 -4.10 -7.68
N ILE A 45 2.55 -3.08 -6.90
CA ILE A 45 3.33 -1.85 -6.75
C ILE A 45 3.56 -1.63 -5.26
N ASP A 46 4.82 -1.62 -4.86
CA ASP A 46 5.28 -1.46 -3.46
C ASP A 46 6.33 -0.36 -3.33
N ARG A 47 6.01 0.84 -3.78
CA ARG A 47 6.94 1.99 -3.77
C ARG A 47 7.33 2.45 -2.38
N SER A 48 6.51 2.16 -1.41
CA SER A 48 6.74 2.49 0.00
C SER A 48 7.55 1.42 0.75
N ASN A 49 7.92 0.32 0.07
CA ASN A 49 8.60 -0.84 0.65
C ASN A 49 7.80 -1.49 1.80
N PHE A 50 6.49 -1.63 1.61
CA PHE A 50 5.61 -2.30 2.58
C PHE A 50 5.99 -3.77 2.79
N LEU A 51 6.21 -4.51 1.68
CA LEU A 51 6.58 -5.93 1.75
C LEU A 51 7.93 -6.14 2.44
N GLY A 52 8.90 -5.25 2.19
CA GLY A 52 10.18 -5.25 2.89
C GLY A 52 10.01 -4.98 4.38
N GLY A 53 9.17 -4.03 4.75
CA GLY A 53 8.80 -3.76 6.15
C GLY A 53 8.09 -4.95 6.80
N LEU A 54 7.17 -5.60 6.10
CA LEU A 54 6.44 -6.77 6.59
C LEU A 54 7.38 -7.97 6.80
N TYR A 55 8.29 -8.22 5.86
CA TYR A 55 9.31 -9.25 6.00
C TYR A 55 10.20 -8.98 7.21
N HIS A 56 10.68 -7.74 7.38
CA HIS A 56 11.48 -7.33 8.52
C HIS A 56 10.74 -7.52 9.85
N TYR A 57 9.46 -7.13 9.91
CA TYR A 57 8.59 -7.32 11.08
C TYR A 57 8.46 -8.80 11.46
N GLN A 58 8.27 -9.67 10.46
CA GLN A 58 8.15 -11.12 10.67
C GLN A 58 9.49 -11.75 11.08
N ASP A 59 10.59 -11.39 10.43
CA ASP A 59 11.93 -11.95 10.68
C ASP A 59 12.45 -11.53 12.05
N ASN A 60 12.30 -10.26 12.42
CA ASN A 60 12.71 -9.74 13.72
C ASN A 60 11.89 -10.32 14.87
N ASN A 61 10.65 -10.69 14.62
CA ASN A 61 9.75 -11.22 15.65
C ASN A 61 9.71 -10.35 16.92
N ALA A 62 9.76 -9.02 16.75
CA ALA A 62 9.91 -8.05 17.85
C ALA A 62 8.72 -8.10 18.81
N GLY A 63 7.50 -8.30 18.31
CA GLY A 63 6.31 -8.47 19.15
C GLY A 63 6.46 -9.66 20.10
N ALA A 64 6.82 -10.84 19.58
CA ALA A 64 7.00 -12.02 20.45
C ALA A 64 8.22 -11.90 21.39
N ARG A 65 9.23 -11.08 21.03
CA ARG A 65 10.32 -10.77 21.98
C ARG A 65 9.84 -9.84 23.09
N PHE A 66 9.02 -8.85 22.75
CA PHE A 66 8.37 -7.98 23.72
C PHE A 66 7.49 -8.79 24.69
N ASP A 67 6.58 -9.64 24.18
CA ASP A 67 5.72 -10.49 25.01
C ASP A 67 6.52 -11.38 25.97
N ARG A 68 7.59 -11.99 25.47
CA ARG A 68 8.46 -12.85 26.33
C ARG A 68 9.17 -12.06 27.42
N SER A 69 9.71 -10.87 27.10
CA SER A 69 10.37 -10.03 28.08
C SER A 69 9.39 -9.50 29.12
N TRP A 70 8.17 -9.18 28.69
CA TRP A 70 7.07 -8.77 29.55
C TRP A 70 6.69 -9.87 30.53
N LEU A 71 6.39 -11.07 30.04
CA LEU A 71 6.07 -12.24 30.88
C LEU A 71 7.19 -12.61 31.85
N GLN A 72 8.46 -12.41 31.45
CA GLN A 72 9.60 -12.64 32.33
C GLN A 72 9.64 -11.61 33.45
N MET A 73 9.49 -10.33 33.14
CA MET A 73 9.42 -9.24 34.11
C MET A 73 8.29 -9.50 35.13
N GLU A 74 7.12 -9.86 34.66
CA GLU A 74 5.95 -10.17 35.46
C GLU A 74 6.18 -11.34 36.44
N ARG A 75 6.80 -12.41 35.97
CA ARG A 75 7.18 -13.56 36.82
C ARG A 75 8.19 -13.16 37.91
N ARG A 76 9.15 -12.31 37.57
CA ARG A 76 10.13 -11.81 38.55
C ARG A 76 9.47 -10.90 39.57
N TYR A 77 8.57 -10.04 39.16
CA TYR A 77 7.76 -9.22 40.05
C TYR A 77 6.92 -10.08 41.01
N SER A 78 6.18 -11.07 40.50
CA SER A 78 5.36 -11.98 41.33
C SER A 78 6.15 -12.84 42.32
N THR A 79 7.47 -12.93 42.14
CA THR A 79 8.38 -13.68 43.04
C THR A 79 9.25 -12.75 43.90
N ASN A 80 8.97 -11.44 43.96
CA ASN A 80 9.79 -10.42 44.61
C ASN A 80 11.27 -10.44 44.20
N ARG A 81 11.54 -10.69 42.90
CA ARG A 81 12.89 -10.77 42.34
C ARG A 81 13.06 -9.82 41.13
N LEU A 82 12.19 -8.80 41.04
CA LEU A 82 12.27 -7.81 39.98
C LEU A 82 13.57 -7.01 40.10
N GLU A 83 14.26 -6.88 39.01
CA GLU A 83 15.45 -6.04 38.87
C GLU A 83 15.25 -4.98 37.79
N SER A 84 15.93 -3.85 37.92
CA SER A 84 15.91 -2.79 36.90
C SER A 84 16.32 -3.29 35.51
N GLY A 85 17.19 -4.30 35.43
CA GLY A 85 17.59 -4.99 34.21
C GLY A 85 16.43 -5.67 33.49
N ASP A 86 15.47 -6.21 34.22
CA ASP A 86 14.25 -6.82 33.63
C ASP A 86 13.36 -5.76 32.97
N ILE A 87 13.17 -4.63 33.64
CA ILE A 87 12.41 -3.50 33.11
C ILE A 87 13.11 -2.91 31.86
N ARG A 88 14.43 -2.75 31.92
CA ARG A 88 15.21 -2.26 30.76
C ARG A 88 15.13 -3.21 29.57
N GLN A 89 15.07 -4.51 29.81
CA GLN A 89 14.89 -5.49 28.74
C GLN A 89 13.53 -5.35 28.07
N VAL A 90 12.46 -5.17 28.84
CA VAL A 90 11.11 -4.87 28.32
C VAL A 90 11.11 -3.56 27.53
N THR A 91 11.72 -2.51 28.07
CA THR A 91 11.83 -1.21 27.37
C THR A 91 12.56 -1.33 26.03
N LYS A 92 13.64 -2.11 26.00
CA LYS A 92 14.40 -2.35 24.76
C LYS A 92 13.53 -3.05 23.72
N THR A 93 12.88 -4.14 24.09
CA THR A 93 12.04 -4.92 23.16
C THR A 93 10.79 -4.14 22.74
N ALA A 94 10.21 -3.29 23.60
CA ALA A 94 9.12 -2.39 23.27
C ALA A 94 9.53 -1.36 22.20
N ARG A 95 10.74 -0.78 22.33
CA ARG A 95 11.29 0.15 21.30
C ARG A 95 11.51 -0.54 19.97
N GLU A 96 12.05 -1.76 19.96
CA GLU A 96 12.23 -2.55 18.75
C GLU A 96 10.88 -2.83 18.07
N TRP A 97 9.89 -3.30 18.83
CA TRP A 97 8.54 -3.53 18.35
C TRP A 97 7.87 -2.25 17.80
N ARG A 98 7.97 -1.14 18.53
CA ARG A 98 7.45 0.17 18.08
C ARG A 98 8.11 0.63 16.78
N ASN A 99 9.43 0.42 16.63
CA ASN A 99 10.14 0.79 15.40
C ASN A 99 9.72 -0.08 14.21
N ASP A 100 9.49 -1.36 14.43
CA ASP A 100 9.01 -2.27 13.39
C ASP A 100 7.57 -1.93 12.96
N LEU A 101 6.68 -1.58 13.91
CA LEU A 101 5.33 -1.10 13.62
C LEU A 101 5.34 0.22 12.83
N ASN A 102 6.19 1.17 13.22
CA ASN A 102 6.37 2.41 12.46
C ASN A 102 6.93 2.15 11.06
N GLY A 103 7.76 1.11 10.92
CA GLY A 103 8.27 0.66 9.63
C GLY A 103 7.21 0.12 8.68
N LEU A 104 6.07 -0.33 9.19
CA LEU A 104 4.92 -0.81 8.41
C LEU A 104 3.85 0.27 8.21
N SER A 105 3.76 1.23 9.13
CA SER A 105 2.67 2.19 9.16
C SER A 105 2.72 3.15 7.97
N ASP A 106 1.52 3.43 7.44
CA ASP A 106 1.27 4.40 6.37
C ASP A 106 2.02 4.12 5.05
N ARG A 107 2.39 2.86 4.81
CA ARG A 107 3.02 2.38 3.58
C ARG A 107 2.02 1.61 2.74
N PRO A 108 1.46 2.21 1.68
CA PRO A 108 0.48 1.51 0.87
C PRO A 108 1.13 0.47 -0.05
N LEU A 109 0.52 -0.72 -0.10
CA LEU A 109 0.73 -1.73 -1.12
C LEU A 109 -0.41 -1.63 -2.13
N HIS A 110 -0.08 -1.60 -3.43
CA HIS A 110 -1.09 -1.56 -4.49
C HIS A 110 -1.06 -2.84 -5.31
N ILE A 111 -2.24 -3.32 -5.65
CA ILE A 111 -2.43 -4.49 -6.51
C ILE A 111 -3.40 -4.11 -7.62
N SER A 112 -3.10 -4.50 -8.84
CA SER A 112 -4.05 -4.43 -9.93
C SER A 112 -4.06 -5.74 -10.71
N GLY A 113 -5.24 -6.20 -11.03
CA GLY A 113 -5.47 -7.38 -11.87
C GLY A 113 -6.43 -7.06 -13.00
N SER A 114 -6.28 -7.72 -14.12
CA SER A 114 -7.26 -7.65 -15.21
C SER A 114 -7.33 -8.97 -15.95
N TYR A 115 -8.53 -9.39 -16.28
CA TYR A 115 -8.76 -10.53 -17.15
C TYR A 115 -9.99 -10.30 -18.02
N GLY A 116 -10.07 -11.05 -19.08
CA GLY A 116 -11.20 -10.91 -19.99
C GLY A 116 -11.05 -11.69 -21.26
N LEU A 117 -12.04 -11.47 -22.13
CA LEU A 117 -12.14 -12.09 -23.43
C LEU A 117 -12.55 -11.03 -24.46
N THR A 118 -11.88 -11.01 -25.60
CA THR A 118 -12.32 -10.21 -26.75
C THR A 118 -12.64 -11.13 -27.91
N LEU A 119 -13.72 -10.81 -28.62
CA LEU A 119 -14.12 -11.37 -29.90
C LEU A 119 -14.08 -10.23 -30.92
N SER A 120 -13.41 -10.39 -32.02
CA SER A 120 -13.37 -9.35 -33.06
C SER A 120 -13.48 -9.97 -34.45
N GLN A 121 -14.11 -9.25 -35.35
CA GLN A 121 -14.27 -9.60 -36.73
C GLN A 121 -14.00 -8.40 -37.63
N SER A 122 -13.36 -8.63 -38.81
CA SER A 122 -13.13 -7.59 -39.80
C SER A 122 -13.23 -8.16 -41.19
N ASP A 123 -13.73 -7.34 -42.14
CA ASP A 123 -13.74 -7.61 -43.55
C ASP A 123 -12.66 -6.79 -44.32
N GLY A 124 -11.82 -6.06 -43.61
CA GLY A 124 -10.79 -5.17 -44.13
C GLY A 124 -11.26 -3.73 -44.39
N PHE A 125 -12.55 -3.48 -44.43
CA PHE A 125 -13.16 -2.15 -44.57
C PHE A 125 -13.91 -1.75 -43.32
N THR A 126 -14.69 -2.67 -42.76
CA THR A 126 -15.35 -2.52 -41.47
C THR A 126 -14.81 -3.52 -40.48
N GLY A 127 -14.93 -3.20 -39.21
CA GLY A 127 -14.57 -4.06 -38.11
C GLY A 127 -15.50 -3.92 -36.94
N SER A 128 -15.74 -5.03 -36.25
CA SER A 128 -16.54 -5.05 -35.04
C SER A 128 -15.88 -5.91 -33.95
N GLY A 129 -16.21 -5.65 -32.72
CA GLY A 129 -15.71 -6.44 -31.60
C GLY A 129 -16.65 -6.39 -30.41
N ILE A 130 -16.68 -7.48 -29.67
CA ILE A 130 -17.34 -7.56 -28.37
C ILE A 130 -16.29 -7.97 -27.36
N TYR A 131 -16.30 -7.37 -26.18
CA TYR A 131 -15.44 -7.81 -25.10
C TYR A 131 -16.16 -7.80 -23.77
N ILE A 132 -15.72 -8.70 -22.92
CA ILE A 132 -15.97 -8.66 -21.49
C ILE A 132 -14.61 -8.56 -20.79
N ARG A 133 -14.49 -7.62 -19.87
CA ARG A 133 -13.28 -7.42 -19.09
C ARG A 133 -13.65 -7.13 -17.65
N GLN A 134 -12.93 -7.77 -16.72
CA GLN A 134 -12.90 -7.37 -15.33
C GLN A 134 -11.52 -6.88 -14.96
N TYR A 135 -11.45 -5.78 -14.22
CA TYR A 135 -10.20 -5.30 -13.68
C TYR A 135 -10.39 -4.68 -12.31
N THR A 136 -9.49 -5.06 -11.43
CA THR A 136 -9.43 -4.60 -10.04
C THR A 136 -8.23 -3.70 -9.87
N ILE A 137 -8.42 -2.55 -9.27
CA ILE A 137 -7.36 -1.64 -8.87
C ILE A 137 -7.59 -1.32 -7.41
N GLY A 138 -6.65 -1.69 -6.54
CA GLY A 138 -6.79 -1.45 -5.13
C GLY A 138 -5.48 -1.48 -4.40
N GLY A 139 -5.55 -1.12 -3.15
CA GLY A 139 -4.40 -1.16 -2.26
C GLY A 139 -4.85 -1.17 -0.82
N GLY A 140 -3.88 -1.43 0.04
CA GLY A 140 -4.07 -1.40 1.48
C GLY A 140 -2.86 -0.84 2.18
N THR A 141 -3.09 -0.26 3.33
CA THR A 141 -2.03 0.15 4.26
C THR A 141 -2.43 -0.22 5.67
N ILE A 142 -1.44 -0.40 6.51
CA ILE A 142 -1.61 -0.52 7.95
C ILE A 142 -1.24 0.83 8.56
N SER A 143 -2.05 1.37 9.44
CA SER A 143 -1.74 2.61 10.16
C SER A 143 -1.86 2.39 11.64
N LEU A 144 -0.84 2.79 12.36
CA LEU A 144 -0.90 2.92 13.80
C LEU A 144 -1.32 4.36 14.12
N SER A 145 -2.42 4.54 14.84
CA SER A 145 -2.92 5.89 15.17
C SER A 145 -1.86 6.68 15.94
N GLU A 146 -1.87 8.00 15.80
CA GLU A 146 -0.97 8.87 16.55
C GLU A 146 -1.15 8.71 18.07
N GLN A 147 -2.38 8.51 18.52
CA GLN A 147 -2.69 8.23 19.91
C GLN A 147 -2.03 6.93 20.38
N ASN A 148 -2.09 5.86 19.60
CA ASN A 148 -1.44 4.59 19.93
C ASN A 148 0.10 4.71 19.92
N ARG A 149 0.66 5.49 18.99
CA ARG A 149 2.10 5.80 18.98
C ARG A 149 2.51 6.52 20.27
N GLN A 150 1.77 7.56 20.65
CA GLN A 150 2.01 8.31 21.88
C GLN A 150 1.87 7.42 23.13
N ARG A 151 0.87 6.55 23.18
CA ARG A 151 0.69 5.59 24.30
C ARG A 151 1.90 4.65 24.43
N ILE A 152 2.39 4.09 23.32
CA ILE A 152 3.59 3.23 23.35
C ILE A 152 4.81 4.04 23.84
N ASP A 153 5.00 5.26 23.35
CA ASP A 153 6.12 6.12 23.74
C ASP A 153 6.05 6.52 25.22
N GLN A 154 4.86 6.85 25.71
CA GLN A 154 4.62 7.12 27.14
C GLN A 154 4.89 5.88 28.00
N GLY A 155 4.40 4.70 27.58
CA GLY A 155 4.69 3.43 28.27
C GLY A 155 6.19 3.14 28.35
N ILE A 156 6.92 3.33 27.24
CA ILE A 156 8.38 3.21 27.22
C ILE A 156 9.06 4.20 28.17
N LYS A 157 8.58 5.43 28.24
CA LYS A 157 9.09 6.47 29.12
C LYS A 157 8.86 6.08 30.59
N VAL A 158 7.66 5.67 30.94
CA VAL A 158 7.31 5.18 32.28
C VAL A 158 8.21 4.03 32.70
N LEU A 159 8.37 3.02 31.88
CA LEU A 159 9.25 1.87 32.17
C LEU A 159 10.70 2.30 32.43
N ASN A 160 11.24 3.27 31.66
CA ASN A 160 12.59 3.78 31.90
C ASN A 160 12.69 4.47 33.27
N LEU A 161 11.68 5.28 33.67
CA LEU A 161 11.65 5.95 34.95
C LEU A 161 11.55 4.95 36.11
N LEU A 162 10.71 3.91 35.95
CA LEU A 162 10.59 2.83 36.94
C LEU A 162 11.91 2.05 37.10
N ALA A 163 12.64 1.82 36.04
CA ALA A 163 13.96 1.18 36.12
C ALA A 163 14.98 2.04 36.88
N ALA A 164 14.95 3.38 36.70
CA ALA A 164 15.80 4.31 37.39
C ALA A 164 15.45 4.41 38.89
N ILE A 165 14.14 4.43 39.21
CA ILE A 165 13.65 4.41 40.58
C ILE A 165 14.10 3.13 41.32
N LEU A 166 13.94 1.96 40.66
CA LEU A 166 14.35 0.68 41.26
C LEU A 166 15.86 0.58 41.49
N ASP A 167 16.68 1.15 40.59
CA ASP A 167 18.14 1.24 40.77
C ASP A 167 18.49 2.18 41.94
N GLY A 168 17.82 3.33 42.03
CA GLY A 168 18.06 4.30 43.08
C GLY A 168 17.55 3.83 44.43
N ALA A 169 16.41 3.16 44.48
CA ALA A 169 15.85 2.60 45.72
C ALA A 169 16.81 1.61 46.39
N LYS A 170 17.50 0.76 45.62
CA LYS A 170 18.54 -0.14 46.15
C LYS A 170 19.70 0.61 46.77
N GLU A 171 20.16 1.69 46.14
CA GLU A 171 21.23 2.53 46.65
C GLU A 171 20.82 3.23 47.96
N VAL A 172 19.56 3.74 47.99
CA VAL A 172 19.00 4.38 49.18
C VAL A 172 18.85 3.38 50.32
N ASP A 173 18.51 2.13 50.07
CA ASP A 173 18.49 1.07 51.08
C ASP A 173 19.86 0.82 51.72
N GLU A 174 20.93 0.88 50.90
CA GLU A 174 22.31 0.78 51.44
C GLU A 174 22.70 2.00 52.29
N LEU A 175 22.12 3.18 51.99
CA LEU A 175 22.33 4.41 52.73
C LEU A 175 21.47 4.50 54.02
N ARG A 176 20.48 3.65 54.19
CA ARG A 176 19.52 3.63 55.33
C ARG A 176 20.21 3.64 56.68
N GLU A 177 21.31 2.88 56.79
CA GLU A 177 22.06 2.79 58.05
C GLU A 177 22.93 4.03 58.31
N ILE A 178 23.12 4.92 57.32
CA ILE A 178 24.09 6.02 57.38
C ILE A 178 23.40 7.38 57.58
N ILE A 179 22.20 7.65 57.02
CA ILE A 179 21.71 9.03 56.81
C ILE A 179 20.28 9.30 57.36
N GLY A 180 19.61 8.44 58.05
CA GLY A 180 18.22 8.70 58.44
C GLY A 180 17.27 8.65 57.23
N PHE A 181 17.03 7.50 56.77
CA PHE A 181 16.29 7.17 55.56
C PHE A 181 14.89 7.79 55.44
N GLU A 182 14.15 7.86 56.55
CA GLU A 182 12.78 8.45 56.54
C GLU A 182 12.76 9.92 56.08
N GLN A 183 13.83 10.66 56.35
CA GLN A 183 13.95 12.05 55.95
C GLN A 183 14.26 12.16 54.44
N LEU A 184 15.12 11.30 53.91
CA LEU A 184 15.47 11.29 52.46
C LEU A 184 14.26 10.87 51.61
N GLU A 185 13.51 9.86 52.07
CA GLU A 185 12.30 9.42 51.38
C GLU A 185 11.23 10.55 51.30
N THR A 186 10.99 11.24 52.41
CA THR A 186 10.09 12.39 52.48
C THR A 186 10.54 13.51 51.52
N LEU A 187 11.82 13.79 51.45
CA LEU A 187 12.36 14.82 50.55
C LEU A 187 12.20 14.43 49.05
N ILE A 188 12.33 13.15 48.74
CA ILE A 188 12.12 12.64 47.35
C ILE A 188 10.63 12.73 47.01
N ASP A 189 9.74 12.37 47.94
CA ASP A 189 8.30 12.46 47.75
C ASP A 189 7.84 13.91 47.57
N ASP A 190 8.32 14.82 48.40
CA ASP A 190 8.06 16.25 48.24
C ASP A 190 8.55 16.79 46.90
N ALA A 191 9.73 16.36 46.43
CA ALA A 191 10.27 16.74 45.14
C ALA A 191 9.42 16.21 44.00
N ALA A 192 8.92 14.98 44.07
CA ALA A 192 8.03 14.42 43.06
C ALA A 192 6.69 15.15 42.96
N VAL A 193 6.14 15.61 44.09
CA VAL A 193 4.88 16.39 44.14
C VAL A 193 5.11 17.83 43.71
N THR A 194 6.17 18.48 44.17
CA THR A 194 6.46 19.89 43.87
C THR A 194 7.10 20.11 42.49
N GLY A 195 7.68 19.07 41.91
CA GLY A 195 8.43 19.13 40.65
C GLY A 195 9.82 19.74 40.79
N VAL A 196 10.31 19.96 42.01
CA VAL A 196 11.61 20.62 42.27
C VAL A 196 12.32 19.96 43.46
N ALA A 197 13.60 19.59 43.27
CA ALA A 197 14.43 19.13 44.39
C ALA A 197 14.81 20.27 45.32
N SER A 198 14.56 20.10 46.63
CA SER A 198 14.97 21.05 47.66
C SER A 198 16.52 21.13 47.76
N PRO A 199 17.08 22.27 48.26
CA PRO A 199 18.52 22.36 48.49
C PRO A 199 19.05 21.29 49.47
N GLU A 200 18.21 20.85 50.43
CA GLU A 200 18.52 19.76 51.32
C GLU A 200 18.62 18.43 50.58
N LEU A 201 17.69 18.12 49.69
CA LEU A 201 17.72 16.92 48.85
C LEU A 201 18.92 16.93 47.90
N GLN A 202 19.27 18.09 47.34
CA GLN A 202 20.43 18.24 46.47
C GLN A 202 21.77 17.93 47.19
N SER A 203 21.84 18.09 48.50
CA SER A 203 23.04 17.74 49.24
C SER A 203 23.37 16.23 49.27
N TYR A 204 22.38 15.39 48.89
CA TYR A 204 22.56 13.96 48.76
C TYR A 204 22.97 13.52 47.35
N TYR A 205 23.13 14.45 46.41
CA TYR A 205 23.52 14.09 45.02
C TYR A 205 24.97 13.59 44.88
N ASP A 206 25.79 13.79 45.91
CA ASP A 206 27.13 13.19 45.95
C ASP A 206 27.10 11.66 46.07
N TYR A 207 25.96 11.08 46.46
CA TYR A 207 25.78 9.63 46.49
C TYR A 207 25.36 9.10 45.10
N PRO A 208 26.03 8.04 44.60
CA PRO A 208 25.69 7.44 43.32
C PRO A 208 24.20 7.12 43.22
N LYS A 209 23.57 7.42 42.06
CA LYS A 209 22.18 7.12 41.74
C LYS A 209 21.10 7.88 42.50
N VAL A 210 21.41 8.72 43.53
CA VAL A 210 20.40 9.54 44.20
C VAL A 210 19.86 10.62 43.26
N GLU A 211 20.72 11.36 42.56
CA GLU A 211 20.28 12.34 41.58
C GLU A 211 19.40 11.73 40.48
N PRO A 212 19.77 10.62 39.81
CA PRO A 212 18.90 9.96 38.85
C PRO A 212 17.56 9.46 39.42
N LEU A 213 17.52 9.03 40.67
CA LEU A 213 16.29 8.64 41.39
C LEU A 213 15.35 9.83 41.58
N VAL A 214 15.90 10.95 42.05
CA VAL A 214 15.14 12.18 42.27
C VAL A 214 14.57 12.73 40.96
N GLU A 215 15.39 12.81 39.93
CA GLU A 215 14.97 13.23 38.60
C GLU A 215 13.87 12.33 38.02
N ALA A 216 14.03 11.00 38.16
CA ALA A 216 13.04 10.03 37.71
C ALA A 216 11.73 10.16 38.49
N SER A 217 11.80 10.41 39.82
CA SER A 217 10.63 10.60 40.67
C SER A 217 9.87 11.87 40.33
N ILE A 218 10.58 12.99 40.11
CA ILE A 218 9.98 14.27 39.67
C ILE A 218 9.29 14.11 38.32
N GLU A 219 9.95 13.48 37.36
CA GLU A 219 9.40 13.31 36.03
C GLU A 219 8.21 12.33 36.02
N LEU A 220 8.25 11.30 36.87
CA LEU A 220 7.12 10.40 37.07
C LEU A 220 5.94 11.12 37.70
N GLY A 221 6.17 11.98 38.71
CA GLY A 221 5.14 12.83 39.33
C GLY A 221 4.48 13.79 38.30
N ARG A 222 5.27 14.39 37.43
CA ARG A 222 4.75 15.24 36.35
C ARG A 222 3.89 14.44 35.35
N LEU A 223 4.34 13.27 34.96
CA LEU A 223 3.57 12.38 34.10
C LEU A 223 2.30 11.89 34.77
N ALA A 224 2.31 11.64 36.05
CA ALA A 224 1.12 11.26 36.80
C ALA A 224 0.02 12.33 36.71
N VAL A 225 0.37 13.61 36.76
CA VAL A 225 -0.59 14.71 36.58
C VAL A 225 -1.15 14.77 35.17
N GLU A 226 -0.33 14.51 34.14
CA GLU A 226 -0.76 14.47 32.73
C GLU A 226 -1.61 13.24 32.42
N LEU A 227 -1.39 12.14 33.12
CA LEU A 227 -1.95 10.83 32.86
C LEU A 227 -2.93 10.35 33.94
N ASP A 228 -3.36 11.26 34.81
CA ASP A 228 -4.13 11.00 36.06
C ASP A 228 -5.40 10.14 35.82
N GLU A 229 -5.97 10.16 34.63
CA GLU A 229 -7.05 9.26 34.22
C GLU A 229 -6.59 7.81 33.99
N TYR A 230 -5.28 7.57 33.85
CA TYR A 230 -4.74 6.32 33.31
C TYR A 230 -3.72 5.60 34.22
N PHE A 231 -3.08 6.28 35.19
CA PHE A 231 -2.02 5.67 36.00
C PHE A 231 -2.07 6.11 37.48
N GLU A 232 -2.22 5.16 38.39
CA GLU A 232 -1.90 5.38 39.80
C GLU A 232 -0.36 5.37 40.00
N LEU A 233 0.38 6.21 39.27
CA LEU A 233 1.85 6.21 39.24
C LEU A 233 2.47 6.46 40.62
N ASP A 234 1.81 7.26 41.43
CA ASP A 234 2.24 7.51 42.81
C ASP A 234 2.21 6.25 43.67
N ARG A 235 1.20 5.41 43.49
CA ARG A 235 1.10 4.11 44.16
C ARG A 235 2.17 3.14 43.68
N LEU A 236 2.43 3.11 42.36
CA LEU A 236 3.47 2.29 41.78
C LEU A 236 4.87 2.74 42.25
N ARG A 237 5.11 4.05 42.33
CA ARG A 237 6.35 4.61 42.86
C ARG A 237 6.53 4.22 44.32
N ALA A 238 5.53 4.42 45.15
CA ALA A 238 5.57 4.07 46.58
C ALA A 238 5.85 2.56 46.76
N ALA A 239 5.20 1.69 46.01
CA ALA A 239 5.45 0.24 46.05
C ALA A 239 6.88 -0.13 45.65
N LEU A 240 7.48 0.53 44.66
CA LEU A 240 8.86 0.29 44.25
C LEU A 240 9.87 0.84 45.25
N MET A 241 9.60 1.98 45.86
CA MET A 241 10.43 2.58 46.93
C MET A 241 10.44 1.73 48.19
N ASN A 242 9.34 1.05 48.51
CA ASN A 242 9.20 0.13 49.64
C ASN A 242 9.68 -1.30 49.37
N GLY A 243 10.53 -1.49 48.37
CA GLY A 243 11.10 -2.79 48.02
C GLY A 243 10.20 -3.69 47.14
N GLY A 244 9.14 -3.13 46.52
CA GLY A 244 8.32 -3.82 45.55
C GLY A 244 7.52 -5.01 46.07
N ASN A 245 6.97 -4.89 47.28
CA ASN A 245 6.16 -5.97 47.88
C ASN A 245 4.87 -6.17 47.09
N GLN A 246 4.60 -7.39 46.71
CA GLN A 246 3.41 -7.79 45.95
C GLN A 246 2.09 -7.50 46.69
N GLU A 247 2.13 -7.41 48.03
CA GLU A 247 0.97 -7.06 48.88
C GLU A 247 0.52 -5.61 48.68
N ASP A 248 1.45 -4.70 48.37
CA ASP A 248 1.17 -3.29 48.14
C ASP A 248 0.75 -3.00 46.69
N PHE A 249 1.05 -3.91 45.76
CA PHE A 249 0.73 -3.76 44.35
C PHE A 249 0.32 -5.10 43.72
N PRO A 250 -0.94 -5.55 43.94
CA PRO A 250 -1.34 -6.92 43.63
C PRO A 250 -1.37 -7.25 42.13
N ASP A 251 -1.41 -6.26 41.25
CA ASP A 251 -1.54 -6.57 39.83
C ASP A 251 -0.91 -5.51 38.90
N LEU A 252 0.41 -5.58 38.69
CA LEU A 252 1.12 -4.80 37.67
C LEU A 252 0.52 -5.03 36.28
N GLN A 253 -0.04 -6.20 36.02
CA GLN A 253 -0.76 -6.54 34.80
C GLN A 253 -2.04 -5.72 34.66
N GLN A 254 -2.86 -5.66 35.69
CA GLN A 254 -4.11 -4.91 35.63
C GLN A 254 -3.81 -3.43 35.37
N TYR A 255 -2.73 -2.94 35.98
CA TYR A 255 -2.27 -1.58 35.86
C TYR A 255 -1.77 -1.20 34.47
N LEU A 256 -0.98 -2.07 33.85
CA LEU A 256 -0.46 -1.88 32.49
C LEU A 256 -1.40 -2.43 31.42
N ARG A 257 -2.30 -3.38 31.75
CA ARG A 257 -3.39 -3.87 30.88
C ARG A 257 -4.53 -2.89 30.71
N TYR A 258 -4.81 -2.04 31.67
CA TYR A 258 -5.87 -1.01 31.53
C TYR A 258 -5.62 -0.12 30.32
N GLN A 259 -4.39 -0.11 29.82
CA GLN A 259 -3.99 0.57 28.58
C GLN A 259 -3.98 -0.32 27.34
N THR A 260 -4.01 -1.64 27.50
CA THR A 260 -3.97 -2.58 26.37
C THR A 260 -5.33 -3.20 26.07
N ASP A 261 -6.33 -3.07 26.95
CA ASP A 261 -7.68 -3.60 26.70
C ASP A 261 -8.52 -2.70 25.78
N GLU A 262 -8.23 -1.41 25.67
CA GLU A 262 -8.53 -0.68 24.45
C GLU A 262 -7.39 -0.96 23.45
N GLU A 263 -7.55 -2.05 22.74
CA GLU A 263 -6.68 -2.63 21.75
C GLU A 263 -5.72 -1.58 21.16
N LEU A 264 -4.40 -1.72 21.41
CA LEU A 264 -3.35 -1.12 20.59
C LEU A 264 -3.50 -1.67 19.18
N ASP A 265 -4.66 -1.49 18.58
CA ASP A 265 -4.96 -2.07 17.30
C ASP A 265 -4.46 -1.14 16.20
N ALA A 266 -3.67 -1.70 15.31
CA ALA A 266 -3.39 -1.04 14.06
C ALA A 266 -4.65 -1.09 13.19
N THR A 267 -4.91 -0.03 12.46
CA THR A 267 -6.03 0.01 11.52
C THR A 267 -5.54 -0.37 10.13
N ILE A 268 -6.18 -1.37 9.53
CA ILE A 268 -6.02 -1.68 8.11
C ILE A 268 -6.97 -0.79 7.33
N TYR A 269 -6.44 -0.03 6.39
CA TYR A 269 -7.21 0.74 5.41
C TYR A 269 -7.12 0.03 4.06
N LEU A 270 -8.27 -0.21 3.43
CA LEU A 270 -8.37 -0.77 2.10
C LEU A 270 -9.20 0.16 1.21
N LYS A 271 -8.67 0.44 0.03
CA LYS A 271 -9.32 1.31 -0.95
C LYS A 271 -9.09 0.78 -2.37
N GLY A 272 -10.15 0.74 -3.15
CA GLY A 272 -10.04 0.28 -4.52
C GLY A 272 -11.35 0.27 -5.27
N VAL A 273 -11.29 -0.27 -6.47
CA VAL A 273 -12.44 -0.50 -7.35
C VAL A 273 -12.30 -1.85 -8.03
N ASP A 274 -13.40 -2.54 -8.17
CA ASP A 274 -13.56 -3.68 -9.07
C ASP A 274 -14.52 -3.29 -10.19
N ILE A 275 -14.10 -3.45 -11.43
CA ILE A 275 -14.81 -2.92 -12.59
C ILE A 275 -15.03 -4.02 -13.59
N THR A 276 -16.29 -4.31 -13.88
CA THR A 276 -16.70 -5.18 -14.98
C THR A 276 -17.20 -4.32 -16.14
N GLU A 277 -16.57 -4.50 -17.31
CA GLU A 277 -16.97 -3.83 -18.55
C GLU A 277 -17.45 -4.85 -19.59
N LEU A 278 -18.63 -4.61 -20.18
CA LEU A 278 -19.10 -5.27 -21.37
C LEU A 278 -19.18 -4.22 -22.48
N GLY A 279 -18.36 -4.38 -23.52
CA GLY A 279 -18.25 -3.41 -24.61
C GLY A 279 -18.50 -4.01 -25.98
N MET A 280 -19.14 -3.20 -26.83
CA MET A 280 -19.33 -3.48 -28.25
C MET A 280 -18.67 -2.36 -29.05
N SER A 281 -17.75 -2.71 -29.92
CA SER A 281 -16.99 -1.75 -30.72
C SER A 281 -17.25 -1.94 -32.22
N PHE A 282 -17.25 -0.81 -32.91
CA PHE A 282 -17.45 -0.73 -34.37
C PHE A 282 -16.42 0.21 -34.96
N ALA A 283 -15.91 -0.12 -36.12
CA ALA A 283 -14.98 0.72 -36.87
C ALA A 283 -15.28 0.66 -38.37
N SER A 284 -14.97 1.74 -39.07
CA SER A 284 -15.06 1.79 -40.51
C SER A 284 -13.98 2.70 -41.10
N ARG A 285 -13.45 2.32 -42.22
CA ARG A 285 -12.63 3.22 -43.07
C ARG A 285 -13.52 4.29 -43.69
N ILE A 286 -12.97 5.45 -43.88
CA ILE A 286 -13.65 6.60 -44.49
C ILE A 286 -13.16 6.67 -45.95
N GLU A 287 -14.04 6.32 -46.92
CA GLU A 287 -13.68 6.27 -48.32
C GLU A 287 -13.15 7.60 -48.90
N GLN A 288 -13.67 8.71 -48.37
CA GLN A 288 -13.31 10.06 -48.84
C GLN A 288 -11.91 10.52 -48.40
N ILE A 289 -11.33 9.86 -47.38
CA ILE A 289 -10.00 10.19 -46.82
C ILE A 289 -9.20 8.92 -46.71
N GLU A 290 -8.30 8.70 -47.71
CA GLU A 290 -7.46 7.55 -47.72
C GLU A 290 -6.66 7.39 -46.41
N GLY A 291 -6.63 6.20 -45.84
CA GLY A 291 -5.93 5.91 -44.59
C GLY A 291 -6.68 6.24 -43.31
N LEU A 292 -7.84 6.94 -43.39
CA LEU A 292 -8.60 7.29 -42.19
C LEU A 292 -9.57 6.17 -41.80
N THR A 293 -9.53 5.79 -40.51
CA THR A 293 -10.47 4.87 -39.90
C THR A 293 -11.05 5.54 -38.63
N LEU A 294 -12.34 5.48 -38.47
CA LEU A 294 -13.06 5.92 -37.26
C LEU A 294 -13.62 4.71 -36.53
N GLY A 295 -13.66 4.78 -35.23
CA GLY A 295 -14.24 3.73 -34.41
C GLY A 295 -14.93 4.26 -33.15
N THR A 296 -15.88 3.49 -32.67
CA THR A 296 -16.58 3.77 -31.43
C THR A 296 -16.79 2.49 -30.63
N THR A 297 -16.80 2.59 -29.33
CA THR A 297 -17.21 1.52 -28.43
C THR A 297 -18.34 2.03 -27.55
N ILE A 298 -19.42 1.28 -27.45
CA ILE A 298 -20.49 1.48 -26.45
C ILE A 298 -20.27 0.41 -25.39
N LYS A 299 -20.28 0.82 -24.10
CA LYS A 299 -19.97 -0.10 -23.00
C LYS A 299 -20.88 0.10 -21.80
N TYR A 300 -21.27 -1.01 -21.22
CA TYR A 300 -21.86 -1.08 -19.90
C TYR A 300 -20.76 -1.34 -18.89
N ILE A 301 -20.75 -0.57 -17.81
CA ILE A 301 -19.77 -0.64 -16.73
C ILE A 301 -20.52 -0.88 -15.44
N GLU A 302 -20.17 -1.95 -14.74
CA GLU A 302 -20.50 -2.18 -13.33
C GLU A 302 -19.24 -1.91 -12.50
N LEU A 303 -19.38 -1.11 -11.46
CA LEU A 303 -18.28 -0.67 -10.61
C LEU A 303 -18.63 -0.94 -9.16
N ASP A 304 -17.83 -1.79 -8.50
CA ASP A 304 -17.85 -1.96 -7.06
C ASP A 304 -16.74 -1.12 -6.42
N THR A 305 -17.11 -0.18 -5.57
CA THR A 305 -16.14 0.61 -4.79
C THR A 305 -15.85 -0.09 -3.48
N ILE A 306 -14.56 -0.23 -3.15
CA ILE A 306 -14.06 -0.79 -1.90
C ILE A 306 -13.39 0.35 -1.14
N ASP A 307 -13.92 0.70 0.03
CA ASP A 307 -13.33 1.73 0.90
C ASP A 307 -13.75 1.44 2.34
N PHE A 308 -12.86 0.80 3.11
CA PHE A 308 -13.14 0.51 4.50
C PHE A 308 -11.88 0.53 5.35
N SER A 309 -12.10 0.71 6.65
CA SER A 309 -11.08 0.58 7.68
C SER A 309 -11.51 -0.47 8.71
N TYR A 310 -10.58 -1.26 9.20
CA TYR A 310 -10.83 -2.31 10.15
C TYR A 310 -9.66 -2.50 11.10
N GLY A 311 -9.95 -2.87 12.36
CA GLY A 311 -8.91 -3.22 13.31
C GLY A 311 -8.12 -4.44 12.83
N ALA A 312 -6.79 -4.35 12.87
CA ALA A 312 -5.91 -5.39 12.33
C ALA A 312 -6.09 -6.74 13.05
N SER A 313 -6.37 -6.71 14.35
CA SER A 313 -6.62 -7.91 15.17
C SER A 313 -7.89 -8.67 14.75
N LYS A 314 -8.88 -7.97 14.20
CA LYS A 314 -10.19 -8.52 13.79
C LYS A 314 -10.30 -8.74 12.29
N PHE A 315 -9.28 -8.38 11.52
CA PHE A 315 -9.31 -8.49 10.06
C PHE A 315 -9.20 -9.93 9.57
N SER A 316 -10.03 -10.27 8.60
CA SER A 316 -9.89 -11.51 7.82
C SER A 316 -10.05 -11.26 6.33
N LEU A 317 -9.37 -12.05 5.49
CA LEU A 317 -9.45 -11.92 4.03
C LEU A 317 -10.87 -12.11 3.46
N SER A 318 -11.75 -12.80 4.17
CA SER A 318 -13.16 -12.95 3.77
C SER A 318 -13.92 -11.63 3.74
N GLN A 319 -13.50 -10.64 4.51
CA GLN A 319 -14.11 -9.32 4.53
C GLN A 319 -13.87 -8.52 3.24
N LEU A 320 -12.83 -8.85 2.46
CA LEU A 320 -12.59 -8.24 1.16
C LEU A 320 -13.74 -8.45 0.16
N THR A 321 -14.45 -9.55 0.30
CA THR A 321 -15.58 -9.94 -0.56
C THR A 321 -16.94 -9.66 0.08
N ASP A 322 -16.96 -9.10 1.29
CA ASP A 322 -18.19 -8.82 2.01
C ASP A 322 -18.86 -7.57 1.42
N LYS A 323 -20.08 -7.76 0.94
CA LYS A 323 -20.88 -6.69 0.30
C LYS A 323 -21.19 -5.51 1.22
N GLN A 324 -21.12 -5.68 2.53
CA GLN A 324 -21.32 -4.56 3.46
C GLN A 324 -20.24 -3.47 3.34
N PHE A 325 -19.06 -3.80 2.78
CA PHE A 325 -17.94 -2.86 2.57
C PHE A 325 -17.83 -2.37 1.12
N GLN A 326 -18.78 -2.74 0.28
CA GLN A 326 -18.81 -2.42 -1.13
C GLN A 326 -20.06 -1.61 -1.47
N LYS A 327 -19.92 -0.69 -2.43
CA LYS A 327 -21.05 0.04 -3.02
C LYS A 327 -21.00 -0.15 -4.52
N THR A 328 -22.03 -0.80 -5.05
CA THR A 328 -22.13 -1.12 -6.47
C THR A 328 -22.79 0.04 -7.22
N HIS A 329 -22.18 0.40 -8.33
CA HIS A 329 -22.69 1.40 -9.27
C HIS A 329 -22.67 0.83 -10.68
N ASN A 330 -23.50 1.36 -11.56
CA ASN A 330 -23.49 1.02 -12.97
C ASN A 330 -23.67 2.26 -13.85
N MET A 331 -23.14 2.18 -15.06
CA MET A 331 -23.27 3.24 -16.05
C MET A 331 -23.11 2.72 -17.47
N LEU A 332 -23.71 3.46 -18.42
CA LEU A 332 -23.35 3.38 -19.83
C LEU A 332 -22.27 4.42 -20.14
N ASN A 333 -21.30 4.04 -20.95
CA ASN A 333 -20.26 4.93 -21.41
C ASN A 333 -19.88 4.61 -22.87
N ALA A 334 -19.03 5.44 -23.47
CA ALA A 334 -18.53 5.20 -24.80
C ALA A 334 -17.07 5.64 -24.92
N ASP A 335 -16.37 5.04 -25.91
CA ASP A 335 -15.03 5.44 -26.34
C ASP A 335 -15.09 5.84 -27.81
N LEU A 336 -14.31 6.82 -28.21
CA LEU A 336 -14.11 7.25 -29.60
C LEU A 336 -12.67 7.06 -30.02
N GLY A 337 -12.45 6.54 -31.22
CA GLY A 337 -11.14 6.26 -31.75
C GLY A 337 -10.97 6.77 -33.17
N ILE A 338 -9.77 7.22 -33.46
CA ILE A 338 -9.31 7.61 -34.79
C ILE A 338 -7.99 6.86 -35.04
N SER A 339 -7.86 6.32 -36.24
CA SER A 339 -6.60 5.81 -36.76
C SER A 339 -6.36 6.40 -38.13
N TYR A 340 -5.14 6.86 -38.38
CA TYR A 340 -4.76 7.44 -39.68
C TYR A 340 -3.43 6.84 -40.16
N SER A 341 -3.47 6.11 -41.28
CA SER A 341 -2.30 5.58 -41.95
C SER A 341 -1.72 6.66 -42.86
N LEU A 342 -0.60 7.28 -42.44
CA LEU A 342 0.09 8.29 -43.26
C LEU A 342 0.67 7.70 -44.54
N ASN A 343 1.16 6.48 -44.44
CA ASN A 343 1.67 5.64 -45.52
C ASN A 343 1.78 4.19 -45.05
N SER A 344 2.39 3.30 -45.82
CA SER A 344 2.58 1.90 -45.44
C SER A 344 3.37 1.67 -44.15
N ASN A 345 4.14 2.66 -43.70
CA ASN A 345 5.08 2.50 -42.58
C ASN A 345 4.68 3.30 -41.32
N TYR A 346 3.90 4.35 -41.48
CA TYR A 346 3.54 5.22 -40.36
C TYR A 346 2.05 5.26 -40.12
N SER A 347 1.64 5.10 -38.86
CA SER A 347 0.26 5.26 -38.42
C SER A 347 0.17 6.19 -37.19
N LEU A 348 -0.89 6.96 -37.15
CA LEU A 348 -1.28 7.79 -36.03
C LEU A 348 -2.56 7.23 -35.40
N GLY A 349 -2.69 7.35 -34.11
CA GLY A 349 -3.89 6.96 -33.39
C GLY A 349 -4.26 7.99 -32.32
N LEU A 350 -5.55 8.29 -32.22
CA LEU A 350 -6.12 9.08 -31.14
C LEU A 350 -7.29 8.31 -30.55
N VAL A 351 -7.36 8.23 -29.25
CA VAL A 351 -8.49 7.64 -28.54
C VAL A 351 -8.93 8.54 -27.41
N VAL A 352 -10.23 8.69 -27.23
CA VAL A 352 -10.84 9.25 -26.03
C VAL A 352 -11.72 8.18 -25.42
N LYS A 353 -11.35 7.72 -24.23
CA LYS A 353 -12.10 6.72 -23.45
C LYS A 353 -12.95 7.40 -22.40
N ASN A 354 -14.06 6.74 -22.05
CA ASN A 354 -14.97 7.20 -21.02
C ASN A 354 -15.45 8.63 -21.27
N ILE A 355 -16.02 8.88 -22.45
CA ILE A 355 -16.45 10.24 -22.86
C ILE A 355 -17.52 10.87 -21.94
N ILE A 356 -18.25 10.03 -21.17
CA ILE A 356 -19.21 10.46 -20.17
C ILE A 356 -18.52 10.44 -18.81
N SER A 357 -18.17 11.63 -18.31
CA SER A 357 -17.64 11.79 -16.95
C SER A 357 -18.70 11.47 -15.91
N ARG A 358 -18.30 10.76 -14.84
CA ARG A 358 -19.17 10.45 -13.71
C ARG A 358 -18.39 10.29 -12.41
N GLU A 359 -19.01 10.75 -11.33
CA GLU A 359 -18.52 10.55 -9.97
C GLU A 359 -19.32 9.46 -9.27
N PHE A 360 -18.63 8.64 -8.49
CA PHE A 360 -19.18 7.56 -7.69
C PHE A 360 -18.76 7.73 -6.23
N GLU A 361 -19.73 7.63 -5.35
CA GLU A 361 -19.49 7.71 -3.92
C GLU A 361 -19.18 6.33 -3.34
N THR A 362 -18.12 6.23 -2.53
CA THR A 362 -17.81 5.03 -1.77
C THR A 362 -18.72 4.87 -0.56
N ILE A 363 -18.64 3.73 0.14
CA ILE A 363 -19.44 3.52 1.35
C ILE A 363 -19.08 4.49 2.49
N LEU A 364 -17.83 4.98 2.53
CA LEU A 364 -17.38 5.98 3.48
C LEU A 364 -17.60 7.43 3.02
N GLY A 365 -18.36 7.65 1.94
CA GLY A 365 -18.70 8.98 1.44
C GLY A 365 -17.58 9.67 0.65
N LYS A 366 -16.48 8.96 0.31
CA LYS A 366 -15.44 9.49 -0.57
C LYS A 366 -15.88 9.36 -2.03
N THR A 367 -15.35 10.22 -2.90
CA THR A 367 -15.70 10.25 -4.33
C THR A 367 -14.58 9.64 -5.17
N ILE A 368 -14.97 8.77 -6.12
CA ILE A 368 -14.10 8.23 -7.17
C ILE A 368 -14.58 8.76 -8.51
N ARG A 369 -13.69 9.31 -9.32
CA ARG A 369 -14.00 9.91 -10.62
C ARG A 369 -13.68 8.96 -11.77
N PHE A 370 -14.55 9.02 -12.77
CA PHE A 370 -14.37 8.41 -14.08
C PHE A 370 -14.41 9.51 -15.13
N ASP A 371 -13.26 10.16 -15.34
CA ASP A 371 -13.12 11.23 -16.32
C ASP A 371 -12.63 10.71 -17.67
N PRO A 372 -12.88 11.44 -18.77
CA PRO A 372 -12.39 11.09 -20.08
C PRO A 372 -10.86 11.03 -20.13
N ILE A 373 -10.35 9.94 -20.71
CA ILE A 373 -8.92 9.73 -20.90
C ILE A 373 -8.61 9.82 -22.39
N ALA A 374 -7.87 10.87 -22.79
CA ALA A 374 -7.43 11.06 -24.14
C ALA A 374 -5.96 10.63 -24.30
N ARG A 375 -5.67 9.84 -25.32
CA ARG A 375 -4.32 9.35 -25.63
C ARG A 375 -4.03 9.47 -27.14
N LEU A 376 -2.86 10.02 -27.46
CA LEU A 376 -2.32 10.13 -28.80
C LEU A 376 -1.17 9.12 -28.97
N GLY A 377 -1.08 8.50 -30.13
CA GLY A 377 -0.01 7.56 -30.45
C GLY A 377 0.49 7.72 -31.88
N ILE A 378 1.75 7.32 -32.07
CA ILE A 378 2.37 7.13 -33.37
C ILE A 378 3.04 5.77 -33.40
N ALA A 379 2.94 5.07 -34.53
CA ALA A 379 3.69 3.84 -34.77
C ALA A 379 4.42 3.90 -36.10
N HIS A 380 5.60 3.28 -36.15
CA HIS A 380 6.41 3.07 -37.34
C HIS A 380 6.70 1.58 -37.49
N THR A 381 6.28 1.02 -38.62
CA THR A 381 6.53 -0.38 -38.94
C THR A 381 7.34 -0.45 -40.24
N ARG A 382 8.50 -1.09 -40.14
CA ARG A 382 9.35 -1.31 -41.30
C ARG A 382 9.95 -2.72 -41.21
N ASP A 383 9.72 -3.50 -42.27
CA ASP A 383 10.13 -4.91 -42.33
C ASP A 383 9.58 -5.65 -41.04
N ASP A 384 10.48 -6.21 -40.25
CA ASP A 384 10.16 -6.96 -39.05
C ASP A 384 10.17 -6.11 -37.76
N LEU A 385 10.43 -4.82 -37.84
CA LEU A 385 10.54 -3.92 -36.69
C LEU A 385 9.34 -2.96 -36.60
N THR A 386 8.67 -2.97 -35.47
CA THR A 386 7.63 -1.97 -35.12
C THR A 386 8.07 -1.15 -33.92
N LEU A 387 8.04 0.17 -34.03
CA LEU A 387 8.27 1.11 -32.96
C LEU A 387 6.99 1.89 -32.69
N ALA A 388 6.68 2.15 -31.43
CA ALA A 388 5.51 2.93 -31.04
C ALA A 388 5.83 3.90 -29.92
N ALA A 389 5.20 5.09 -29.97
CA ALA A 389 5.23 6.07 -28.91
C ALA A 389 3.82 6.60 -28.65
N GLU A 390 3.44 6.74 -27.39
CA GLU A 390 2.11 7.19 -26.97
C GLU A 390 2.19 8.14 -25.80
N LEU A 391 1.30 9.12 -25.79
CA LEU A 391 1.22 10.14 -24.74
C LEU A 391 -0.23 10.29 -24.26
N ASP A 392 -0.46 10.21 -22.95
CA ASP A 392 -1.71 10.65 -22.34
C ASP A 392 -1.82 12.17 -22.44
N LEU A 393 -2.88 12.65 -23.05
CA LEU A 393 -3.19 14.08 -23.16
C LEU A 393 -3.91 14.61 -21.91
N THR A 394 -4.61 13.72 -21.21
CA THR A 394 -5.31 13.98 -19.94
C THR A 394 -4.64 13.22 -18.80
N THR A 395 -4.92 13.64 -17.58
CA THR A 395 -4.51 12.93 -16.37
C THR A 395 -5.48 11.79 -16.07
N ASN A 396 -4.95 10.66 -15.63
CA ASN A 396 -5.74 9.53 -15.16
C ASN A 396 -5.93 9.65 -13.65
N ASP A 397 -7.17 9.82 -13.21
CA ASP A 397 -7.50 9.97 -11.80
C ASP A 397 -7.18 8.73 -10.97
N ALA A 398 -6.77 8.97 -9.74
CA ALA A 398 -6.50 7.93 -8.75
C ALA A 398 -7.75 7.10 -8.43
N LYS A 399 -7.60 5.77 -8.41
CA LYS A 399 -8.68 4.83 -8.07
C LYS A 399 -8.34 3.94 -6.85
N GLY A 400 -7.50 4.46 -5.95
CA GLY A 400 -7.03 3.75 -4.77
C GLY A 400 -6.17 4.66 -3.92
N PHE A 401 -5.04 4.14 -3.44
CA PHE A 401 -4.00 4.94 -2.78
C PHE A 401 -2.99 5.54 -3.75
N ASP A 402 -3.04 5.13 -5.02
CA ASP A 402 -2.18 5.69 -6.07
C ASP A 402 -2.48 7.18 -6.29
N PRO A 403 -1.48 8.02 -6.58
CA PRO A 403 -1.72 9.37 -7.06
C PRO A 403 -2.23 9.37 -8.51
N ASP A 404 -2.73 10.51 -8.95
CA ASP A 404 -3.06 10.73 -10.35
C ASP A 404 -1.84 10.51 -11.25
N LYS A 405 -2.05 9.95 -12.45
CA LYS A 405 -0.98 9.52 -13.35
C LYS A 405 -1.17 10.07 -14.76
N ARG A 406 -0.05 10.33 -15.43
CA ARG A 406 -0.01 10.70 -16.83
C ARG A 406 1.17 10.02 -17.52
N PHE A 407 0.90 9.23 -18.55
CA PHE A 407 1.91 8.35 -19.12
C PHE A 407 2.44 8.82 -20.47
N LEU A 408 3.76 8.71 -20.61
CA LEU A 408 4.47 8.57 -21.88
C LEU A 408 4.91 7.10 -22.01
N SER A 409 4.53 6.44 -23.07
CA SER A 409 4.85 5.02 -23.34
C SER A 409 5.67 4.90 -24.61
N LEU A 410 6.74 4.11 -24.57
CA LEU A 410 7.55 3.75 -25.72
C LEU A 410 7.60 2.24 -25.82
N GLY A 411 7.50 1.70 -27.03
CA GLY A 411 7.51 0.26 -27.29
C GLY A 411 8.19 -0.09 -28.58
N ALA A 412 8.78 -1.29 -28.62
CA ALA A 412 9.37 -1.90 -29.77
C ALA A 412 8.96 -3.38 -29.87
N GLU A 413 8.65 -3.86 -31.08
CA GLU A 413 8.42 -5.26 -31.40
C GLU A 413 9.32 -5.67 -32.56
N TYR A 414 10.01 -6.80 -32.43
CA TYR A 414 10.73 -7.46 -33.50
C TYR A 414 10.08 -8.80 -33.82
N SER A 415 9.69 -9.00 -35.10
CA SER A 415 8.94 -10.16 -35.58
C SER A 415 9.68 -10.96 -36.68
N GLY A 416 11.01 -10.78 -36.82
CA GLY A 416 11.81 -11.41 -37.86
C GLY A 416 12.02 -12.92 -37.72
N TRP A 417 11.48 -13.55 -36.68
CA TRP A 417 11.50 -15.00 -36.51
C TRP A 417 10.10 -15.58 -36.76
N ASN A 418 10.02 -16.57 -37.66
CA ASN A 418 8.75 -17.10 -38.17
C ASN A 418 7.72 -17.50 -37.11
N SER A 419 8.13 -17.84 -35.90
CA SER A 419 7.24 -18.32 -34.84
C SER A 419 7.44 -17.60 -33.51
N ALA A 420 8.28 -16.55 -33.45
CA ALA A 420 8.52 -15.81 -32.25
C ALA A 420 8.57 -14.29 -32.46
N LYS A 421 8.02 -13.53 -31.56
CA LYS A 421 8.09 -12.07 -31.51
C LYS A 421 8.70 -11.65 -30.19
N PHE A 422 9.60 -10.68 -30.23
CA PHE A 422 10.21 -10.08 -29.04
C PHE A 422 9.70 -8.67 -28.87
N ARG A 423 9.39 -8.30 -27.62
CA ARG A 423 8.90 -6.98 -27.27
C ARG A 423 9.69 -6.38 -26.14
N ALA A 424 9.93 -5.09 -26.23
CA ALA A 424 10.47 -4.28 -25.16
C ALA A 424 9.72 -2.96 -25.08
N GLY A 425 9.66 -2.36 -23.90
CA GLY A 425 9.02 -1.08 -23.75
C GLY A 425 9.35 -0.44 -22.42
N ILE A 426 8.95 0.82 -22.31
CA ILE A 426 9.04 1.59 -21.08
C ILE A 426 7.80 2.48 -20.96
N ARG A 427 7.24 2.54 -19.80
CA ARG A 427 6.17 3.47 -19.45
C ARG A 427 6.68 4.43 -18.40
N ILE A 428 6.57 5.71 -18.68
CA ILE A 428 7.03 6.82 -17.84
C ILE A 428 5.80 7.56 -17.33
N ASP A 429 5.64 7.63 -16.03
CA ASP A 429 4.66 8.49 -15.39
C ASP A 429 5.26 9.90 -15.30
N THR A 430 4.82 10.79 -16.17
CA THR A 430 5.36 12.15 -16.28
C THR A 430 4.89 13.06 -15.16
N GLN A 431 3.86 12.67 -14.41
CA GLN A 431 3.35 13.42 -13.27
C GLN A 431 4.13 13.12 -11.99
N ASN A 432 4.48 11.84 -11.78
CA ASN A 432 5.13 11.38 -10.56
C ASN A 432 6.64 11.07 -10.76
N GLY A 433 7.16 11.21 -11.98
CA GLY A 433 8.58 11.01 -12.29
C GLY A 433 9.05 9.55 -12.15
N THR A 434 8.13 8.58 -12.27
CA THR A 434 8.46 7.15 -12.17
C THR A 434 8.43 6.47 -13.54
N TYR A 435 9.18 5.39 -13.68
CA TYR A 435 9.20 4.64 -14.94
C TYR A 435 9.20 3.12 -14.70
N THR A 436 8.59 2.39 -15.64
CA THR A 436 8.43 0.94 -15.55
C THR A 436 8.85 0.33 -16.88
N PRO A 437 10.05 -0.30 -16.96
CA PRO A 437 10.46 -1.12 -18.08
C PRO A 437 9.57 -2.37 -18.23
N SER A 438 9.46 -2.84 -19.46
CA SER A 438 8.71 -4.06 -19.79
C SER A 438 9.38 -4.84 -20.89
N MET A 439 9.17 -6.15 -20.90
CA MET A 439 9.62 -7.05 -21.93
C MET A 439 8.55 -8.10 -22.21
N GLY A 440 8.62 -8.75 -23.34
CA GLY A 440 7.70 -9.82 -23.67
C GLY A 440 8.17 -10.67 -24.82
N ILE A 441 7.59 -11.85 -24.86
CA ILE A 441 7.82 -12.81 -25.92
C ILE A 441 6.48 -13.39 -26.36
N GLY A 442 6.35 -13.56 -27.65
CA GLY A 442 5.19 -14.19 -28.24
C GLY A 442 5.58 -15.38 -29.09
N PHE A 443 4.78 -16.41 -29.07
CA PHE A 443 4.98 -17.66 -29.83
C PHE A 443 3.73 -18.05 -30.55
N GLY A 444 3.87 -18.47 -31.77
CA GLY A 444 2.78 -19.00 -32.58
C GLY A 444 2.87 -18.61 -34.05
N ASP A 445 1.78 -18.85 -34.74
CA ASP A 445 1.60 -18.54 -36.15
C ASP A 445 0.42 -17.59 -36.35
N LYS A 446 -0.05 -17.44 -37.59
CA LYS A 446 -1.19 -16.58 -37.93
C LYS A 446 -2.52 -17.07 -37.36
N SER A 447 -2.65 -18.39 -37.10
CA SER A 447 -3.89 -19.01 -36.64
C SER A 447 -3.97 -19.10 -35.11
N SER A 448 -2.84 -19.25 -34.43
CA SER A 448 -2.79 -19.34 -32.99
C SER A 448 -1.50 -18.74 -32.42
N TYR A 449 -1.64 -17.95 -31.37
CA TYR A 449 -0.56 -17.15 -30.84
C TYR A 449 -0.66 -16.99 -29.33
N LEU A 450 0.46 -17.13 -28.63
CA LEU A 450 0.57 -16.95 -27.17
C LEU A 450 1.56 -15.84 -26.86
N ASP A 451 1.13 -14.86 -26.09
CA ASP A 451 1.93 -13.74 -25.61
C ASP A 451 2.18 -13.83 -24.11
N LEU A 452 3.43 -13.60 -23.71
CA LEU A 452 3.84 -13.43 -22.33
C LEU A 452 4.48 -12.06 -22.16
N GLY A 453 4.12 -11.35 -21.10
CA GLY A 453 4.67 -10.03 -20.78
C GLY A 453 5.09 -9.94 -19.33
N LEU A 454 6.19 -9.24 -19.08
CA LEU A 454 6.76 -8.95 -17.77
C LEU A 454 7.06 -7.46 -17.65
N THR A 455 6.78 -6.89 -16.50
CA THR A 455 7.18 -5.54 -16.10
C THR A 455 7.92 -5.59 -14.79
N ILE A 456 9.08 -4.92 -14.72
CA ILE A 456 9.86 -4.83 -13.48
C ILE A 456 10.44 -3.43 -13.40
N ALA A 457 9.97 -2.63 -12.43
CA ALA A 457 10.54 -1.31 -12.19
C ALA A 457 11.88 -1.40 -11.43
N PRO A 458 12.72 -0.35 -11.49
CA PRO A 458 13.92 -0.26 -10.66
C PRO A 458 13.60 -0.49 -9.19
N LYS A 459 14.52 -1.15 -8.48
CA LYS A 459 14.35 -1.54 -7.07
C LYS A 459 13.22 -2.54 -6.79
N TYR A 460 12.62 -3.11 -7.84
CA TYR A 460 11.50 -4.07 -7.72
C TYR A 460 10.25 -3.50 -7.04
N ASP A 461 10.11 -2.19 -7.03
CA ASP A 461 8.97 -1.49 -6.43
C ASP A 461 7.69 -1.57 -7.29
N GLU A 462 7.78 -2.08 -8.51
CA GLU A 462 6.65 -2.47 -9.35
C GLU A 462 7.01 -3.73 -10.14
N VAL A 463 6.20 -4.80 -9.99
CA VAL A 463 6.35 -6.05 -10.72
C VAL A 463 5.00 -6.45 -11.30
N GLY A 464 4.98 -6.89 -12.55
CA GLY A 464 3.74 -7.36 -13.17
C GLY A 464 3.98 -8.40 -14.26
N GLY A 465 3.01 -9.28 -14.44
CA GLY A 465 2.99 -10.31 -15.46
C GLY A 465 1.69 -10.30 -16.27
N SER A 466 1.75 -10.70 -17.52
CA SER A 466 0.57 -10.88 -18.36
C SER A 466 0.72 -12.07 -19.30
N ILE A 467 -0.41 -12.70 -19.59
CA ILE A 467 -0.56 -13.76 -20.57
C ILE A 467 -1.76 -13.45 -21.47
N GLN A 468 -1.62 -13.71 -22.74
CA GLN A 468 -2.69 -13.58 -23.72
C GLN A 468 -2.56 -14.69 -24.75
N ALA A 469 -3.67 -15.29 -25.12
CA ALA A 469 -3.74 -16.18 -26.26
C ALA A 469 -4.63 -15.57 -27.35
N VAL A 470 -4.36 -15.93 -28.60
CA VAL A 470 -5.14 -15.48 -29.76
C VAL A 470 -5.39 -16.68 -30.64
N TRP A 471 -6.64 -16.86 -31.09
CA TRP A 471 -7.02 -17.80 -32.12
C TRP A 471 -7.74 -17.05 -33.24
N SER A 472 -7.33 -17.30 -34.46
CA SER A 472 -7.90 -16.69 -35.69
C SER A 472 -8.55 -17.79 -36.55
N PHE A 473 -9.75 -17.52 -37.08
CA PHE A 473 -10.55 -18.44 -37.88
C PHE A 473 -10.97 -17.80 -39.23
#